data_6bdfc6a5049ed7b8a98e9ee006a3fc85
#
_entry.id   6bdfc6a5049ed7b8a98e9ee006a3fc85
#
_cell.length_a   1.000
_cell.length_b   1.000
_cell.length_c   1.000
_cell.angle_alpha   90.00
_cell.angle_beta   90.00
_cell.angle_gamma   90.00
#
_symmetry.space_group_name_H-M   'P 1'
#
loop_
_entity.id
_entity.type
_entity.pdbx_description
1 polymer ?
#
loop_
_entity_poly.entity_id
_entity_poly.type
_entity_poly.pdbx_seq_one_letter_code
_entity_poly.pdbx_strand_id
1 'polypeptide(L)'
;MRLTRAKREVVYPADFQLVLAANPCACQRVKGQCTCKSPQRARHLSNVSGPLKDRLDVFVTTSGDAAVLSSRDAEPSRSIAERVAAARERAAARWAKAGCNEDVNGRVPATLIRRHFPAKEAAMAMLQAELIEGKITQRGVDKCLKLAWTLADLEEMDQPDIHHAYRAVEMREHQLQREEVA
;
A
#
# COMPACT_ATOMS: atom_id res chain seq x y z
N MET A 1 -10.15 19.35 -1.81
CA MET A 1 -9.25 19.78 -0.72
C MET A 1 -9.34 21.28 -0.59
N ARG A 2 -9.52 21.76 0.66
CA ARG A 2 -9.65 23.20 0.97
C ARG A 2 -8.35 23.67 1.65
N LEU A 3 -7.73 24.70 1.12
CA LEU A 3 -6.53 25.34 1.68
C LEU A 3 -6.89 26.75 2.10
N THR A 4 -6.75 27.04 3.39
CA THR A 4 -6.95 28.38 3.95
C THR A 4 -5.59 28.92 4.39
N ARG A 5 -5.18 30.04 3.83
CA ARG A 5 -3.94 30.72 4.21
C ARG A 5 -4.19 32.23 4.32
N ALA A 6 -3.97 32.78 5.51
CA ALA A 6 -4.24 34.18 5.82
C ALA A 6 -5.71 34.55 5.49
N LYS A 7 -5.94 35.40 4.50
CA LYS A 7 -7.27 35.85 4.09
C LYS A 7 -7.78 35.23 2.80
N ARG A 8 -7.12 34.14 2.32
CA ARG A 8 -7.48 33.47 1.07
C ARG A 8 -7.83 32.02 1.34
N GLU A 9 -8.92 31.61 0.77
CA GLU A 9 -9.38 30.22 0.74
C GLU A 9 -9.45 29.76 -0.72
N VAL A 10 -8.82 28.62 -1.00
CA VAL A 10 -8.82 28.01 -2.34
C VAL A 10 -9.22 26.56 -2.21
N VAL A 11 -10.14 26.13 -3.05
CA VAL A 11 -10.60 24.74 -3.13
C VAL A 11 -9.98 24.10 -4.36
N TYR A 12 -9.24 23.01 -4.15
CA TYR A 12 -8.68 22.19 -5.22
C TYR A 12 -9.40 20.85 -5.29
N PRO A 13 -9.73 20.35 -6.50
CA PRO A 13 -10.09 18.95 -6.65
C PRO A 13 -8.87 18.11 -6.25
N ALA A 14 -9.06 17.16 -5.34
CA ALA A 14 -7.98 16.32 -4.82
C ALA A 14 -8.41 14.84 -4.82
N ASP A 15 -8.78 14.36 -6.00
CA ASP A 15 -9.08 12.96 -6.26
C ASP A 15 -8.07 12.46 -7.30
N PHE A 16 -6.90 12.01 -6.83
CA PHE A 16 -5.82 11.53 -7.66
C PHE A 16 -5.10 10.36 -6.99
N GLN A 17 -4.50 9.50 -7.79
CA GLN A 17 -3.57 8.50 -7.33
C GLN A 17 -2.18 9.13 -7.17
N LEU A 18 -1.59 8.99 -5.98
CA LEU A 18 -0.23 9.46 -5.69
C LEU A 18 0.76 8.31 -5.85
N VAL A 19 1.70 8.45 -6.78
CA VAL A 19 2.84 7.54 -6.94
C VAL A 19 4.11 8.31 -6.64
N LEU A 20 4.92 7.77 -5.72
CA LEU A 20 6.21 8.34 -5.33
C LEU A 20 7.33 7.36 -5.70
N ALA A 21 8.44 7.89 -6.17
CA ALA A 21 9.66 7.13 -6.39
C ALA A 21 10.83 7.83 -5.67
N ALA A 22 11.64 7.06 -4.97
CA ALA A 22 12.82 7.58 -4.29
C ALA A 22 13.96 6.56 -4.36
N ASN A 23 15.18 7.06 -4.52
CA ASN A 23 16.36 6.24 -4.35
C ASN A 23 16.65 6.03 -2.85
N PRO A 24 17.23 4.88 -2.44
CA PRO A 24 17.57 4.61 -1.04
C PRO A 24 18.66 5.56 -0.50
N CYS A 25 19.39 6.23 -1.38
CA CYS A 25 20.44 7.17 -1.02
C CYS A 25 20.54 8.34 -2.01
N ALA A 26 20.92 9.51 -1.52
CA ALA A 26 21.13 10.72 -2.32
C ALA A 26 22.24 10.58 -3.37
N CYS A 27 23.20 9.64 -3.19
CA CYS A 27 24.28 9.42 -4.16
C CYS A 27 23.84 8.70 -5.44
N GLN A 28 22.63 8.13 -5.48
CA GLN A 28 22.03 7.43 -6.62
C GLN A 28 22.87 6.25 -7.19
N ARG A 29 23.85 5.77 -6.43
CA ARG A 29 24.67 4.63 -6.84
C ARG A 29 23.92 3.31 -6.65
N VAL A 30 24.28 2.32 -7.44
CA VAL A 30 23.74 0.97 -7.35
C VAL A 30 24.01 0.37 -5.97
N LYS A 31 23.14 -0.52 -5.50
CA LYS A 31 23.32 -1.25 -4.24
C LYS A 31 24.70 -1.90 -4.21
N GLY A 32 25.42 -1.75 -3.10
CA GLY A 32 26.81 -2.20 -2.95
C GLY A 32 27.89 -1.20 -3.39
N GLN A 33 27.56 -0.19 -4.18
CA GLN A 33 28.51 0.87 -4.59
C GLN A 33 28.32 2.18 -3.80
N CYS A 34 27.34 2.22 -2.90
CA CYS A 34 27.08 3.39 -2.08
C CYS A 34 28.16 3.53 -1.00
N THR A 35 28.87 4.67 -1.00
CA THR A 35 29.89 5.02 0.00
C THR A 35 29.37 5.99 1.07
N CYS A 36 28.07 6.32 1.05
CA CYS A 36 27.48 7.24 2.01
C CYS A 36 27.40 6.61 3.40
N LYS A 37 27.76 7.40 4.41
CA LYS A 37 27.65 7.00 5.82
C LYS A 37 26.18 6.87 6.23
N SER A 38 25.89 6.01 7.22
CA SER A 38 24.52 5.80 7.73
C SER A 38 23.77 7.09 8.07
N PRO A 39 24.35 8.12 8.72
CA PRO A 39 23.64 9.37 8.98
C PRO A 39 23.19 10.13 7.72
N GLN A 40 23.96 10.02 6.63
CA GLN A 40 23.61 10.66 5.36
C GLN A 40 22.42 9.96 4.71
N ARG A 41 22.37 8.63 4.78
CA ARG A 41 21.25 7.83 4.28
C ARG A 41 19.99 8.11 5.10
N ALA A 42 20.08 8.07 6.44
CA ALA A 42 18.99 8.36 7.34
C ALA A 42 18.41 9.77 7.08
N ARG A 43 19.25 10.79 6.92
CA ARG A 43 18.83 12.16 6.57
C ARG A 43 18.10 12.21 5.22
N HIS A 44 18.56 11.47 4.22
CA HIS A 44 17.90 11.41 2.92
C HIS A 44 16.51 10.80 3.02
N LEU A 45 16.36 9.68 3.73
CA LEU A 45 15.10 8.98 3.94
C LEU A 45 14.12 9.74 4.83
N SER A 46 14.63 10.57 5.77
CA SER A 46 13.81 11.42 6.63
C SER A 46 13.08 12.54 5.88
N ASN A 47 13.45 12.82 4.62
CA ASN A 47 12.72 13.78 3.77
C ASN A 47 11.28 13.31 3.50
N VAL A 48 11.01 12.00 3.57
CA VAL A 48 9.64 11.47 3.56
C VAL A 48 9.14 11.43 5.00
N SER A 49 8.36 12.43 5.41
CA SER A 49 7.91 12.56 6.79
C SER A 49 7.04 11.38 7.25
N GLY A 50 7.08 11.07 8.55
CA GLY A 50 6.25 10.02 9.15
C GLY A 50 4.76 10.16 8.81
N PRO A 51 4.15 11.36 8.95
CA PRO A 51 2.76 11.58 8.56
C PRO A 51 2.47 11.32 7.07
N LEU A 52 3.43 11.54 6.16
CA LEU A 52 3.26 11.19 4.75
C LEU A 52 3.33 9.68 4.56
N LYS A 53 4.30 9.03 5.20
CA LYS A 53 4.43 7.56 5.19
C LYS A 53 3.15 6.87 5.65
N ASP A 54 2.55 7.32 6.76
CA ASP A 54 1.27 6.78 7.26
C ASP A 54 0.11 6.93 6.26
N ARG A 55 0.18 7.93 5.37
CA ARG A 55 -0.83 8.15 4.33
C ARG A 55 -0.66 7.31 3.08
N LEU A 56 0.53 6.83 2.80
CA LEU A 56 0.77 5.92 1.68
C LEU A 56 0.16 4.54 1.98
N ASP A 57 -0.34 3.87 0.95
CA ASP A 57 -1.02 2.59 1.11
C ASP A 57 -0.09 1.41 0.87
N VAL A 58 0.86 1.54 -0.05
CA VAL A 58 1.76 0.47 -0.48
C VAL A 58 3.17 1.03 -0.64
N PHE A 59 4.14 0.25 -0.17
CA PHE A 59 5.57 0.48 -0.39
C PHE A 59 6.15 -0.70 -1.17
N VAL A 60 6.93 -0.41 -2.20
CA VAL A 60 7.56 -1.42 -3.04
C VAL A 60 9.03 -1.09 -3.19
N THR A 61 9.89 -2.06 -2.96
CA THR A 61 11.31 -1.95 -3.30
C THR A 61 11.55 -2.61 -4.65
N THR A 62 12.14 -1.87 -5.58
CA THR A 62 12.56 -2.40 -6.86
C THR A 62 14.04 -2.78 -6.79
N SER A 63 14.39 -3.98 -7.26
CA SER A 63 15.78 -4.41 -7.45
C SER A 63 16.18 -4.21 -8.91
N GLY A 64 17.43 -3.74 -9.12
CA GLY A 64 18.02 -3.61 -10.44
C GLY A 64 18.79 -4.87 -10.85
N ASP A 65 18.28 -6.07 -10.58
CA ASP A 65 18.97 -7.31 -10.89
C ASP A 65 19.10 -7.51 -12.41
N ALA A 66 20.28 -7.93 -12.85
CA ALA A 66 20.64 -8.08 -14.27
C ALA A 66 19.78 -9.11 -15.06
N ALA A 67 18.93 -9.85 -14.39
CA ALA A 67 17.96 -10.77 -15.00
C ALA A 67 16.96 -10.09 -15.95
N VAL A 68 16.83 -8.75 -15.87
CA VAL A 68 15.93 -7.95 -16.73
C VAL A 68 16.34 -7.95 -18.21
N LEU A 69 17.58 -8.35 -18.56
CA LEU A 69 18.00 -8.46 -19.95
C LEU A 69 17.42 -9.66 -20.69
N SER A 70 16.83 -10.62 -19.98
CA SER A 70 16.08 -11.75 -20.56
C SER A 70 14.56 -11.54 -20.48
N SER A 71 14.06 -10.45 -21.02
CA SER A 71 12.64 -10.03 -20.98
C SER A 71 11.66 -10.96 -21.75
N ARG A 72 12.10 -12.18 -22.13
CA ARG A 72 11.22 -13.15 -22.82
C ARG A 72 10.09 -13.70 -21.95
N ASP A 73 10.24 -13.63 -20.62
CA ASP A 73 9.28 -14.17 -19.64
C ASP A 73 8.50 -13.06 -18.89
N ALA A 74 8.61 -11.80 -19.30
CA ALA A 74 7.86 -10.72 -18.67
C ALA A 74 6.38 -10.81 -19.03
N GLU A 75 5.51 -10.80 -18.01
CA GLU A 75 4.07 -10.78 -18.23
C GLU A 75 3.65 -9.54 -19.05
N PRO A 76 2.89 -9.68 -20.14
CA PRO A 76 2.44 -8.55 -20.94
C PRO A 76 1.55 -7.60 -20.11
N SER A 77 1.70 -6.30 -20.31
CA SER A 77 0.85 -5.27 -19.66
C SER A 77 -0.64 -5.50 -19.90
N ARG A 78 -1.01 -6.10 -21.03
CA ARG A 78 -2.40 -6.45 -21.34
C ARG A 78 -2.96 -7.48 -20.37
N SER A 79 -2.23 -8.55 -20.08
CA SER A 79 -2.66 -9.57 -19.12
C SER A 79 -2.83 -8.99 -17.70
N ILE A 80 -1.92 -8.09 -17.31
CA ILE A 80 -2.03 -7.37 -16.03
C ILE A 80 -3.30 -6.50 -16.03
N ALA A 81 -3.56 -5.77 -17.11
CA ALA A 81 -4.73 -4.91 -17.22
C ALA A 81 -6.05 -5.71 -17.16
N GLU A 82 -6.12 -6.86 -17.82
CA GLU A 82 -7.28 -7.75 -17.81
C GLU A 82 -7.53 -8.30 -16.40
N ARG A 83 -6.49 -8.74 -15.68
CA ARG A 83 -6.58 -9.20 -14.28
C ARG A 83 -7.04 -8.09 -13.33
N VAL A 84 -6.52 -6.88 -13.52
CA VAL A 84 -6.93 -5.71 -12.72
C VAL A 84 -8.38 -5.34 -13.00
N ALA A 85 -8.84 -5.38 -14.25
CA ALA A 85 -10.22 -5.12 -14.62
C ALA A 85 -11.17 -6.11 -13.94
N ALA A 86 -10.89 -7.40 -14.02
CA ALA A 86 -11.70 -8.45 -13.38
C ALA A 86 -11.75 -8.27 -11.85
N ALA A 87 -10.64 -7.93 -11.20
CA ALA A 87 -10.61 -7.65 -9.76
C ALA A 87 -11.47 -6.42 -9.38
N ARG A 88 -11.42 -5.37 -10.21
CA ARG A 88 -12.27 -4.19 -10.01
C ARG A 88 -13.76 -4.49 -10.18
N GLU A 89 -14.13 -5.32 -11.15
CA GLU A 89 -15.52 -5.77 -11.33
C GLU A 89 -16.03 -6.54 -10.11
N ARG A 90 -15.21 -7.43 -9.52
CA ARG A 90 -15.55 -8.14 -8.27
C ARG A 90 -15.77 -7.18 -7.13
N ALA A 91 -14.87 -6.22 -6.93
CA ALA A 91 -15.00 -5.19 -5.90
C ALA A 91 -16.28 -4.37 -6.10
N ALA A 92 -16.51 -3.83 -7.29
CA ALA A 92 -17.69 -3.02 -7.62
C ALA A 92 -19.00 -3.80 -7.37
N ALA A 93 -19.08 -5.05 -7.83
CA ALA A 93 -20.24 -5.91 -7.62
C ALA A 93 -20.51 -6.18 -6.13
N ARG A 94 -19.44 -6.40 -5.32
CA ARG A 94 -19.55 -6.57 -3.87
C ARG A 94 -20.11 -5.33 -3.20
N TRP A 95 -19.55 -4.18 -3.51
CA TRP A 95 -19.95 -2.93 -2.86
C TRP A 95 -21.32 -2.45 -3.29
N ALA A 96 -21.72 -2.65 -4.54
CA ALA A 96 -23.07 -2.39 -5.01
C ALA A 96 -24.11 -3.25 -4.26
N LYS A 97 -23.85 -4.55 -4.05
CA LYS A 97 -24.71 -5.43 -3.24
C LYS A 97 -24.78 -4.97 -1.78
N ALA A 98 -23.76 -4.33 -1.27
CA ALA A 98 -23.72 -3.76 0.08
C ALA A 98 -24.40 -2.38 0.19
N GLY A 99 -24.95 -1.85 -0.90
CA GLY A 99 -25.55 -0.51 -0.94
C GLY A 99 -24.49 0.61 -0.87
N CYS A 100 -23.24 0.32 -1.18
CA CYS A 100 -22.15 1.30 -1.21
C CYS A 100 -21.90 1.74 -2.67
N ASN A 101 -21.87 3.04 -2.91
CA ASN A 101 -21.67 3.60 -4.26
C ASN A 101 -20.19 3.66 -4.71
N GLU A 102 -19.29 3.10 -3.91
CA GLU A 102 -17.86 3.04 -4.25
C GLU A 102 -17.57 1.82 -5.11
N ASP A 103 -16.71 1.98 -6.09
CA ASP A 103 -16.33 0.96 -7.06
C ASP A 103 -14.96 0.31 -6.77
N VAL A 104 -14.19 0.90 -5.85
CA VAL A 104 -12.86 0.41 -5.48
C VAL A 104 -12.69 0.29 -3.96
N ASN A 105 -12.01 -0.76 -3.52
CA ASN A 105 -11.78 -1.06 -2.10
C ASN A 105 -11.18 0.13 -1.33
N GLY A 106 -10.30 0.89 -1.96
CA GLY A 106 -9.62 2.03 -1.35
C GLY A 106 -10.55 3.15 -0.88
N ARG A 107 -11.70 3.35 -1.55
CA ARG A 107 -12.66 4.42 -1.25
C ARG A 107 -13.73 4.00 -0.24
N VAL A 108 -13.95 2.70 -0.07
CA VAL A 108 -14.98 2.17 0.83
C VAL A 108 -14.72 2.63 2.26
N PRO A 109 -15.75 3.08 3.01
CA PRO A 109 -15.59 3.42 4.42
C PRO A 109 -15.06 2.23 5.24
N ALA A 110 -13.98 2.45 5.98
CA ALA A 110 -13.34 1.38 6.76
C ALA A 110 -14.29 0.76 7.80
N THR A 111 -15.24 1.55 8.31
CA THR A 111 -16.28 1.07 9.24
C THR A 111 -17.21 0.04 8.59
N LEU A 112 -17.52 0.21 7.30
CA LEU A 112 -18.34 -0.76 6.55
C LEU A 112 -17.58 -2.08 6.42
N ILE A 113 -16.29 -2.02 6.04
CA ILE A 113 -15.46 -3.21 5.90
C ILE A 113 -15.34 -3.94 7.22
N ARG A 114 -14.96 -3.27 8.30
CA ARG A 114 -14.78 -3.91 9.62
C ARG A 114 -16.04 -4.58 10.16
N ARG A 115 -17.21 -3.98 9.94
CA ARG A 115 -18.47 -4.47 10.53
C ARG A 115 -19.16 -5.53 9.69
N HIS A 116 -19.11 -5.40 8.38
CA HIS A 116 -19.94 -6.21 7.49
C HIS A 116 -19.14 -7.07 6.51
N PHE A 117 -17.86 -6.73 6.30
CA PHE A 117 -16.96 -7.42 5.39
C PHE A 117 -15.59 -7.66 6.04
N PRO A 118 -15.53 -8.22 7.26
CA PRO A 118 -14.24 -8.53 7.87
C PRO A 118 -13.48 -9.55 7.03
N ALA A 119 -12.17 -9.63 7.19
CA ALA A 119 -11.40 -10.77 6.72
C ALA A 119 -11.73 -12.01 7.57
N LYS A 120 -11.26 -13.20 7.17
CA LYS A 120 -11.41 -14.42 7.97
C LYS A 120 -10.85 -14.22 9.38
N GLU A 121 -11.37 -14.96 10.36
CA GLU A 121 -11.06 -14.81 11.77
C GLU A 121 -9.55 -14.77 12.07
N ALA A 122 -8.78 -15.70 11.49
CA ALA A 122 -7.32 -15.73 11.66
C ALA A 122 -6.62 -14.45 11.16
N ALA A 123 -7.10 -13.88 10.07
CA ALA A 123 -6.58 -12.62 9.52
C ALA A 123 -6.91 -11.43 10.43
N MET A 124 -8.13 -11.38 10.96
CA MET A 124 -8.54 -10.34 11.91
C MET A 124 -7.75 -10.43 13.21
N ALA A 125 -7.54 -11.64 13.74
CA ALA A 125 -6.75 -11.87 14.95
C ALA A 125 -5.28 -11.42 14.76
N MET A 126 -4.68 -11.72 13.61
CA MET A 126 -3.33 -11.28 13.28
C MET A 126 -3.24 -9.75 13.22
N LEU A 127 -4.14 -9.07 12.52
CA LEU A 127 -4.16 -7.61 12.44
C LEU A 127 -4.36 -6.96 13.82
N GLN A 128 -5.16 -7.59 14.67
CA GLN A 128 -5.36 -7.12 16.05
C GLN A 128 -4.10 -7.31 16.90
N ALA A 129 -3.36 -8.40 16.74
CA ALA A 129 -2.09 -8.61 17.40
C ALA A 129 -1.07 -7.52 17.01
N GLU A 130 -0.91 -7.24 15.73
CA GLU A 130 -0.04 -6.18 15.22
C GLU A 130 -0.41 -4.79 15.77
N LEU A 131 -1.71 -4.52 15.94
CA LEU A 131 -2.20 -3.28 16.57
C LEU A 131 -1.86 -3.21 18.07
N ILE A 132 -2.07 -4.31 18.81
CA ILE A 132 -1.79 -4.38 20.26
C ILE A 132 -0.28 -4.22 20.50
N GLU A 133 0.55 -4.83 19.67
CA GLU A 133 2.01 -4.71 19.74
C GLU A 133 2.52 -3.32 19.30
N GLY A 134 1.62 -2.45 18.81
CA GLY A 134 1.98 -1.09 18.38
C GLY A 134 2.75 -1.04 17.05
N LYS A 135 2.84 -2.14 16.31
CA LYS A 135 3.50 -2.19 15.00
C LYS A 135 2.71 -1.44 13.94
N ILE A 136 1.38 -1.51 14.00
CA ILE A 136 0.49 -0.77 13.12
C ILE A 136 -0.49 0.08 13.93
N THR A 137 -0.97 1.19 13.35
CA THR A 137 -2.01 2.04 13.92
C THR A 137 -3.40 1.54 13.55
N GLN A 138 -4.46 2.05 14.19
CA GLN A 138 -5.84 1.76 13.77
C GLN A 138 -6.08 2.11 12.29
N ARG A 139 -5.51 3.22 11.82
CA ARG A 139 -5.53 3.58 10.39
C ARG A 139 -4.77 2.54 9.54
N GLY A 140 -3.67 2.02 10.07
CA GLY A 140 -2.90 0.94 9.45
C GLY A 140 -3.76 -0.32 9.26
N VAL A 141 -4.51 -0.74 10.28
CA VAL A 141 -5.46 -1.87 10.18
C VAL A 141 -6.48 -1.64 9.08
N ASP A 142 -7.08 -0.43 9.04
CA ASP A 142 -8.08 -0.09 8.01
C ASP A 142 -7.51 -0.19 6.59
N LYS A 143 -6.29 0.26 6.40
CA LYS A 143 -5.60 0.18 5.11
C LYS A 143 -5.22 -1.26 4.76
N CYS A 144 -4.72 -2.03 5.73
CA CYS A 144 -4.42 -3.45 5.53
C CYS A 144 -5.67 -4.23 5.11
N LEU A 145 -6.83 -3.99 5.74
CA LEU A 145 -8.08 -4.63 5.35
C LEU A 145 -8.49 -4.28 3.91
N LYS A 146 -8.40 -3.02 3.51
CA LYS A 146 -8.68 -2.59 2.14
C LYS A 146 -7.75 -3.25 1.12
N LEU A 147 -6.47 -3.33 1.46
CA LEU A 147 -5.46 -3.96 0.62
C LEU A 147 -5.64 -5.47 0.57
N ALA A 148 -5.96 -6.12 1.70
CA ALA A 148 -6.26 -7.55 1.75
C ALA A 148 -7.46 -7.91 0.86
N TRP A 149 -8.51 -7.08 0.83
CA TRP A 149 -9.63 -7.24 -0.10
C TRP A 149 -9.18 -7.09 -1.57
N THR A 150 -8.28 -6.17 -1.86
CA THR A 150 -7.73 -6.00 -3.22
C THR A 150 -6.91 -7.21 -3.65
N LEU A 151 -6.11 -7.78 -2.74
CA LEU A 151 -5.34 -9.00 -3.00
C LEU A 151 -6.27 -10.21 -3.21
N ALA A 152 -7.30 -10.34 -2.37
CA ALA A 152 -8.31 -11.40 -2.53
C ALA A 152 -9.06 -11.29 -3.87
N ASP A 153 -9.43 -10.06 -4.29
CA ASP A 153 -10.05 -9.82 -5.59
C ASP A 153 -9.12 -10.20 -6.76
N LEU A 154 -7.82 -9.93 -6.65
CA LEU A 154 -6.82 -10.34 -7.65
C LEU A 154 -6.60 -11.86 -7.70
N GLU A 155 -6.80 -12.55 -6.59
CA GLU A 155 -6.66 -14.02 -6.46
C GLU A 155 -8.01 -14.75 -6.57
N GLU A 156 -9.08 -14.04 -6.95
CA GLU A 156 -10.44 -14.59 -7.15
C GLU A 156 -11.05 -15.21 -5.89
N MET A 157 -10.65 -14.74 -4.72
CA MET A 157 -11.12 -15.26 -3.44
C MET A 157 -12.31 -14.44 -2.92
N ASP A 158 -13.30 -15.13 -2.36
CA ASP A 158 -14.54 -14.52 -1.85
C ASP A 158 -14.32 -13.68 -0.58
N GLN A 159 -13.28 -14.01 0.20
CA GLN A 159 -12.98 -13.33 1.46
C GLN A 159 -11.48 -13.38 1.75
N PRO A 160 -10.87 -12.25 2.19
CA PRO A 160 -9.47 -12.23 2.56
C PRO A 160 -9.16 -13.19 3.71
N ASP A 161 -8.09 -13.95 3.58
CA ASP A 161 -7.55 -14.81 4.63
C ASP A 161 -6.25 -14.24 5.24
N ILE A 162 -5.59 -15.04 6.07
CA ILE A 162 -4.39 -14.64 6.79
C ILE A 162 -3.23 -14.29 5.84
N HIS A 163 -3.12 -14.95 4.67
CA HIS A 163 -2.07 -14.67 3.70
C HIS A 163 -2.25 -13.28 3.07
N HIS A 164 -3.49 -12.93 2.74
CA HIS A 164 -3.81 -11.59 2.21
C HIS A 164 -3.53 -10.50 3.24
N ALA A 165 -3.90 -10.74 4.51
CA ALA A 165 -3.64 -9.80 5.59
C ALA A 165 -2.14 -9.64 5.87
N TYR A 166 -1.38 -10.74 5.89
CA TYR A 166 0.07 -10.73 6.06
C TYR A 166 0.76 -9.94 4.95
N ARG A 167 0.44 -10.24 3.68
CA ARG A 167 0.97 -9.50 2.52
C ARG A 167 0.61 -8.02 2.56
N ALA A 168 -0.60 -7.69 3.02
CA ALA A 168 -1.01 -6.30 3.17
C ALA A 168 -0.19 -5.56 4.24
N VAL A 169 0.17 -6.22 5.33
CA VAL A 169 1.07 -5.67 6.36
C VAL A 169 2.48 -5.51 5.78
N GLU A 170 3.04 -6.55 5.12
CA GLU A 170 4.37 -6.48 4.49
C GLU A 170 4.48 -5.33 3.48
N MET A 171 3.46 -5.13 2.64
CA MET A 171 3.43 -4.03 1.66
C MET A 171 3.34 -2.65 2.31
N ARG A 172 3.01 -2.57 3.59
CA ARG A 172 2.96 -1.33 4.37
C ARG A 172 4.16 -1.17 5.30
N GLU A 173 4.77 -2.27 5.71
CA GLU A 173 6.01 -2.23 6.47
C GLU A 173 7.13 -1.65 5.60
N HIS A 174 7.73 -0.59 6.08
CA HIS A 174 8.84 0.04 5.42
C HIS A 174 10.05 -0.88 5.42
N GLN A 175 10.37 -1.51 4.29
CA GLN A 175 11.64 -2.20 4.12
C GLN A 175 12.86 -1.27 4.32
N LEU A 176 12.66 0.04 4.27
CA LEU A 176 13.67 1.04 4.56
C LEU A 176 14.17 1.02 6.01
N GLN A 177 13.42 0.44 6.95
CA GLN A 177 13.86 0.28 8.34
C GLN A 177 14.70 -0.99 8.56
N ARG A 178 14.56 -2.02 7.72
CA ARG A 178 15.36 -3.26 7.82
C ARG A 178 16.82 -3.08 7.38
N GLU A 179 17.12 -2.06 6.58
CA GLU A 179 18.51 -1.77 6.14
C GLU A 179 19.30 -0.90 7.14
N GLU A 180 18.68 -0.37 8.20
CA GLU A 180 19.38 0.41 9.23
C GLU A 180 20.02 -0.44 10.34
N VAL A 181 19.72 -1.74 10.41
CA VAL A 181 20.16 -2.65 11.50
C VAL A 181 21.18 -3.70 11.02
N ALA A 182 21.59 -3.68 9.76
CA ALA A 182 22.62 -4.60 9.23
C ALA A 182 23.91 -3.87 8.88
#